data_0bd3d446bd1dc4de80443bc222ee5681
#
_entry.id   0bd3d446bd1dc4de80443bc222ee5681
#
_cell.length_a   1.000
_cell.length_b   1.000
_cell.length_c   1.000
_cell.angle_alpha   90.00
_cell.angle_beta   90.00
_cell.angle_gamma   90.00
#
_symmetry.space_group_name_H-M   'P 1'
#
loop_
_entity.id
_entity.type
_entity.pdbx_description
1 polymer ?
#
loop_
_entity_poly.entity_id
_entity_poly.type
_entity_poly.pdbx_seq_one_letter_code
_entity_poly.pdbx_strand_id
1 'polypeptide(L)'
;TNNWNESLDFIKDKKCDIISSISPSYDRMSYLNFTKPILTLPIVVTTQKDKPFLRDISLLKNEKIAILKGHFIAEYIKDYFPYLKIVEVASMNEGLYLVEQGEVYGYIDNALVLSSTIQKEFSNSLKIGFRFDILDELSIGTRNDEPILNDIFSRLVDDLDETKKQEFLNTWTII
;
A
#
# COMPACT_ATOMS: atom_id res chain seq x y z
N THR A 1 -14.16 10.25 2.79
CA THR A 1 -14.36 8.82 3.11
C THR A 1 -13.67 8.49 4.42
N ASN A 2 -14.20 7.56 5.17
CA ASN A 2 -13.67 7.20 6.49
C ASN A 2 -12.64 6.07 6.43
N ASN A 3 -12.61 5.33 5.33
CA ASN A 3 -11.67 4.22 5.11
C ASN A 3 -11.49 3.92 3.62
N TRP A 4 -10.51 3.06 3.32
CA TRP A 4 -10.14 2.72 1.95
C TRP A 4 -11.27 2.04 1.15
N ASN A 5 -11.99 1.09 1.76
CA ASN A 5 -13.07 0.39 1.07
C ASN A 5 -14.22 1.35 0.69
N GLU A 6 -14.56 2.29 1.56
CA GLU A 6 -15.55 3.32 1.26
C GLU A 6 -15.12 4.18 0.07
N SER A 7 -13.81 4.48 -0.08
CA SER A 7 -13.28 5.18 -1.25
C SER A 7 -13.46 4.37 -2.54
N LEU A 8 -13.20 3.07 -2.50
CA LEU A 8 -13.43 2.18 -3.63
C LEU A 8 -14.92 2.07 -3.99
N ASP A 9 -15.79 1.99 -3.00
CA ASP A 9 -17.24 1.96 -3.22
C ASP A 9 -17.74 3.28 -3.81
N PHE A 10 -17.21 4.43 -3.36
CA PHE A 10 -17.60 5.74 -3.89
C PHE A 10 -17.31 5.86 -5.39
N ILE A 11 -16.17 5.37 -5.87
CA ILE A 11 -15.87 5.45 -7.30
C ILE A 11 -16.69 4.44 -8.11
N LYS A 12 -16.94 3.25 -7.58
CA LYS A 12 -17.86 2.26 -8.19
C LYS A 12 -19.28 2.82 -8.31
N ASP A 13 -19.75 3.51 -7.27
CA ASP A 13 -21.07 4.13 -7.22
C ASP A 13 -21.16 5.48 -7.97
N LYS A 14 -20.07 5.90 -8.65
CA LYS A 14 -19.97 7.18 -9.37
C LYS A 14 -20.19 8.41 -8.50
N LYS A 15 -19.86 8.32 -7.22
CA LYS A 15 -19.90 9.44 -6.25
C LYS A 15 -18.61 10.25 -6.25
N CYS A 16 -17.56 9.76 -6.88
CA CYS A 16 -16.35 10.49 -7.24
C CYS A 16 -15.84 9.98 -8.59
N ASP A 17 -14.97 10.76 -9.24
CA ASP A 17 -14.51 10.50 -10.60
C ASP A 17 -13.07 10.02 -10.66
N ILE A 18 -12.30 10.27 -9.59
CA ILE A 18 -10.86 9.92 -9.50
C ILE A 18 -10.50 9.37 -8.12
N ILE A 19 -9.45 8.53 -8.10
CA ILE A 19 -8.66 8.19 -6.90
C ILE A 19 -7.22 8.59 -7.19
N SER A 20 -6.66 9.48 -6.40
CA SER A 20 -5.37 10.12 -6.65
C SER A 20 -4.15 9.23 -6.43
N SER A 21 -4.29 8.12 -5.72
CA SER A 21 -3.19 7.22 -5.37
C SER A 21 -3.73 5.81 -5.18
N ILE A 22 -3.60 4.99 -6.21
CA ILE A 22 -4.14 3.63 -6.23
C ILE A 22 -3.29 2.73 -7.12
N SER A 23 -2.98 1.53 -6.62
CA SER A 23 -2.28 0.51 -7.39
C SER A 23 -3.25 -0.20 -8.33
N PRO A 24 -2.90 -0.39 -9.61
CA PRO A 24 -3.67 -1.22 -10.52
C PRO A 24 -3.80 -2.65 -10.00
N SER A 25 -4.98 -3.26 -10.17
CA SER A 25 -5.21 -4.69 -10.01
C SER A 25 -6.23 -5.17 -11.04
N TYR A 26 -6.28 -6.47 -11.27
CA TYR A 26 -7.20 -7.04 -12.25
C TYR A 26 -8.68 -6.69 -11.95
N ASP A 27 -9.06 -6.78 -10.67
CA ASP A 27 -10.42 -6.42 -10.22
C ASP A 27 -10.71 -4.93 -10.50
N ARG A 28 -9.77 -4.05 -10.17
CA ARG A 28 -9.93 -2.60 -10.34
C ARG A 28 -10.00 -2.16 -11.79
N MET A 29 -9.32 -2.85 -12.71
CA MET A 29 -9.38 -2.58 -14.16
C MET A 29 -10.78 -2.79 -14.75
N SER A 30 -11.66 -3.48 -14.05
CA SER A 30 -13.05 -3.65 -14.48
C SER A 30 -13.88 -2.35 -14.40
N TYR A 31 -13.48 -1.38 -13.57
CA TYR A 31 -14.20 -0.12 -13.36
C TYR A 31 -13.32 1.14 -13.39
N LEU A 32 -11.99 0.98 -13.47
CA LEU A 32 -11.02 2.09 -13.54
C LEU A 32 -10.11 1.98 -14.76
N ASN A 33 -9.74 3.13 -15.29
CA ASN A 33 -8.54 3.33 -16.10
C ASN A 33 -7.45 3.93 -15.21
N PHE A 34 -6.18 3.67 -15.54
CA PHE A 34 -5.02 4.11 -14.76
C PHE A 34 -4.08 4.93 -15.60
N THR A 35 -3.48 5.94 -15.01
CA THR A 35 -2.32 6.63 -15.57
C THR A 35 -1.06 5.75 -15.42
N LYS A 36 0.07 6.18 -15.98
CA LYS A 36 1.37 5.67 -15.55
C LYS A 36 1.56 5.94 -14.04
N PRO A 37 2.39 5.15 -13.35
CA PRO A 37 2.68 5.38 -11.94
C PRO A 37 3.26 6.78 -11.70
N ILE A 38 2.72 7.49 -10.72
CA ILE A 38 3.29 8.73 -10.18
C ILE A 38 4.40 8.44 -9.16
N LEU A 39 4.25 7.36 -8.41
CA LEU A 39 5.22 6.87 -7.44
C LEU A 39 5.36 5.36 -7.55
N THR A 40 6.56 4.88 -7.28
CA THR A 40 6.86 3.45 -7.20
C THR A 40 7.60 3.19 -5.88
N LEU A 41 6.98 2.44 -5.00
CA LEU A 41 7.42 2.25 -3.62
C LEU A 41 7.64 0.77 -3.30
N PRO A 42 8.70 0.39 -2.59
CA PRO A 42 8.88 -1.00 -2.19
C PRO A 42 7.82 -1.41 -1.15
N ILE A 43 7.36 -2.65 -1.25
CA ILE A 43 6.52 -3.30 -0.24
C ILE A 43 7.41 -3.89 0.83
N VAL A 44 7.04 -3.66 2.10
CA VAL A 44 7.81 -4.11 3.26
C VAL A 44 6.91 -4.73 4.33
N VAL A 45 7.52 -5.49 5.24
CA VAL A 45 6.89 -6.01 6.45
C VAL A 45 7.43 -5.26 7.65
N THR A 46 6.55 -4.68 8.43
CA THR A 46 6.86 -4.15 9.77
C THR A 46 6.77 -5.27 10.79
N THR A 47 7.74 -5.35 11.70
CA THR A 47 7.78 -6.32 12.80
C THR A 47 8.13 -5.65 14.12
N GLN A 48 7.99 -6.36 15.23
CA GLN A 48 8.53 -5.92 16.51
C GLN A 48 10.06 -5.73 16.40
N LYS A 49 10.61 -4.81 17.20
CA LYS A 49 11.99 -4.37 17.10
C LYS A 49 13.00 -5.46 17.49
N ASP A 50 12.62 -6.35 18.40
CA ASP A 50 13.41 -7.50 18.89
C ASP A 50 13.44 -8.68 17.90
N LYS A 51 12.51 -8.75 16.95
CA LYS A 51 12.50 -9.81 15.93
C LYS A 51 13.71 -9.68 14.99
N PRO A 52 14.31 -10.80 14.53
CA PRO A 52 15.40 -10.75 13.55
C PRO A 52 14.93 -10.18 12.21
N PHE A 53 15.86 -9.59 11.44
CA PHE A 53 15.60 -9.31 10.04
C PHE A 53 15.42 -10.61 9.26
N LEU A 54 14.35 -10.67 8.49
CA LEU A 54 14.08 -11.85 7.67
C LEU A 54 14.90 -11.77 6.37
N ARG A 55 15.52 -12.87 6.02
CA ARG A 55 16.18 -13.04 4.72
C ARG A 55 15.23 -13.59 3.66
N ASP A 56 14.19 -14.30 4.11
CA ASP A 56 13.21 -14.94 3.27
C ASP A 56 11.88 -14.99 4.01
N ILE A 57 10.81 -14.57 3.35
CA ILE A 57 9.46 -14.56 3.90
C ILE A 57 8.95 -15.99 4.18
N SER A 58 9.49 -17.00 3.51
CA SER A 58 9.14 -18.42 3.74
C SER A 58 9.47 -18.91 5.16
N LEU A 59 10.33 -18.21 5.89
CA LEU A 59 10.61 -18.48 7.28
C LEU A 59 9.41 -18.24 8.20
N LEU A 60 8.40 -17.50 7.72
CA LEU A 60 7.17 -17.18 8.46
C LEU A 60 6.05 -18.19 8.24
N LYS A 61 6.38 -19.47 8.06
CA LYS A 61 5.38 -20.52 7.90
C LYS A 61 4.42 -20.53 9.08
N ASN A 62 3.11 -20.43 8.76
CA ASN A 62 2.01 -20.39 9.74
C ASN A 62 1.91 -19.13 10.61
N GLU A 63 2.77 -18.13 10.41
CA GLU A 63 2.63 -16.84 11.09
C GLU A 63 1.45 -16.05 10.55
N LYS A 64 0.88 -15.22 11.42
CA LYS A 64 -0.17 -14.28 11.06
C LYS A 64 0.46 -12.97 10.58
N ILE A 65 0.01 -12.48 9.43
CA ILE A 65 0.45 -11.20 8.87
C ILE A 65 -0.78 -10.32 8.67
N ALA A 66 -0.77 -9.12 9.22
CA ALA A 66 -1.83 -8.17 9.02
C ALA A 66 -1.66 -7.42 7.71
N ILE A 67 -2.76 -7.17 7.01
CA ILE A 67 -2.83 -6.40 5.77
C ILE A 67 -4.11 -5.55 5.79
N LEU A 68 -4.04 -4.32 5.27
CA LEU A 68 -5.23 -3.48 5.12
C LEU A 68 -6.24 -4.16 4.19
N LYS A 69 -7.49 -4.24 4.64
CA LYS A 69 -8.58 -4.81 3.84
C LYS A 69 -8.71 -4.09 2.50
N GLY A 70 -8.75 -4.86 1.40
CA GLY A 70 -8.82 -4.33 0.04
C GLY A 70 -7.46 -3.83 -0.51
N HIS A 71 -6.35 -4.04 0.18
CA HIS A 71 -5.03 -3.75 -0.36
C HIS A 71 -4.67 -4.77 -1.45
N PHE A 72 -4.13 -4.31 -2.59
CA PHE A 72 -3.81 -5.17 -3.74
C PHE A 72 -2.82 -6.30 -3.40
N ILE A 73 -1.91 -6.06 -2.45
CA ILE A 73 -0.90 -7.04 -2.05
C ILE A 73 -1.50 -8.30 -1.39
N ALA A 74 -2.73 -8.23 -0.87
CA ALA A 74 -3.38 -9.36 -0.23
C ALA A 74 -3.60 -10.53 -1.20
N GLU A 75 -3.99 -10.24 -2.45
CA GLU A 75 -4.14 -11.26 -3.51
C GLU A 75 -2.78 -11.86 -3.85
N TYR A 76 -1.77 -11.03 -4.07
CA TYR A 76 -0.42 -11.48 -4.35
C TYR A 76 0.11 -12.41 -3.24
N ILE A 77 -0.07 -12.05 -1.97
CA ILE A 77 0.38 -12.89 -0.84
C ILE A 77 -0.38 -14.23 -0.81
N LYS A 78 -1.68 -14.25 -1.09
CA LYS A 78 -2.47 -15.49 -1.16
C LYS A 78 -1.98 -16.44 -2.25
N ASP A 79 -1.59 -15.88 -3.41
CA ASP A 79 -1.16 -16.68 -4.56
C ASP A 79 0.28 -17.19 -4.42
N TYR A 80 1.21 -16.35 -3.97
CA TYR A 80 2.64 -16.67 -3.94
C TYR A 80 3.13 -17.18 -2.58
N PHE A 81 2.42 -16.88 -1.49
CA PHE A 81 2.78 -17.24 -0.12
C PHE A 81 1.59 -17.84 0.64
N PRO A 82 0.95 -18.91 0.12
CA PRO A 82 -0.30 -19.46 0.68
C PRO A 82 -0.12 -20.05 2.09
N TYR A 83 1.10 -20.19 2.56
CA TYR A 83 1.42 -20.65 3.91
C TYR A 83 1.32 -19.54 4.96
N LEU A 84 1.24 -18.27 4.56
CA LEU A 84 1.02 -17.13 5.45
C LEU A 84 -0.46 -17.00 5.80
N LYS A 85 -0.75 -16.73 7.07
CA LYS A 85 -2.14 -16.49 7.52
C LYS A 85 -2.41 -15.00 7.48
N ILE A 86 -3.23 -14.57 6.52
CA ILE A 86 -3.62 -13.16 6.39
C ILE A 86 -4.68 -12.80 7.43
N VAL A 87 -4.46 -11.69 8.13
CA VAL A 87 -5.41 -11.01 9.01
C VAL A 87 -5.74 -9.66 8.37
N GLU A 88 -6.95 -9.51 7.85
CA GLU A 88 -7.40 -8.25 7.29
C GLU A 88 -7.78 -7.27 8.41
N VAL A 89 -7.24 -6.06 8.35
CA VAL A 89 -7.52 -4.97 9.30
C VAL A 89 -8.22 -3.80 8.62
N ALA A 90 -8.97 -3.02 9.39
CA ALA A 90 -9.72 -1.88 8.88
C ALA A 90 -8.84 -0.62 8.69
N SER A 91 -7.69 -0.55 9.37
CA SER A 91 -6.74 0.56 9.25
C SER A 91 -5.30 0.09 9.46
N MET A 92 -4.35 0.89 8.96
CA MET A 92 -2.93 0.67 9.20
C MET A 92 -2.59 0.71 10.69
N ASN A 93 -3.13 1.67 11.43
CA ASN A 93 -2.86 1.81 12.86
C ASN A 93 -3.32 0.58 13.65
N GLU A 94 -4.47 0.01 13.30
CA GLU A 94 -4.93 -1.27 13.87
C GLU A 94 -3.91 -2.37 13.60
N GLY A 95 -3.44 -2.51 12.35
CA GLY A 95 -2.45 -3.52 11.97
C GLY A 95 -1.13 -3.35 12.73
N LEU A 96 -0.60 -2.12 12.82
CA LEU A 96 0.63 -1.83 13.56
C LEU A 96 0.48 -2.07 15.07
N TYR A 97 -0.69 -1.75 15.64
CA TYR A 97 -0.98 -2.07 17.03
C TYR A 97 -0.99 -3.58 17.30
N LEU A 98 -1.60 -4.39 16.42
CA LEU A 98 -1.57 -5.85 16.53
C LEU A 98 -0.14 -6.41 16.48
N VAL A 99 0.75 -5.80 15.66
CA VAL A 99 2.17 -6.16 15.63
C VAL A 99 2.84 -5.82 16.97
N GLU A 100 2.61 -4.62 17.48
CA GLU A 100 3.19 -4.16 18.76
C GLU A 100 2.77 -5.07 19.92
N GLN A 101 1.51 -5.52 19.96
CA GLN A 101 1.01 -6.47 20.96
C GLN A 101 1.45 -7.92 20.72
N GLY A 102 2.08 -8.22 19.58
CA GLY A 102 2.51 -9.57 19.23
C GLY A 102 1.38 -10.52 18.83
N GLU A 103 0.19 -9.99 18.51
CA GLU A 103 -0.97 -10.77 18.05
C GLU A 103 -0.81 -11.24 16.61
N VAL A 104 -0.04 -10.48 15.80
CA VAL A 104 0.43 -10.84 14.47
C VAL A 104 1.95 -10.67 14.40
N TYR A 105 2.61 -11.43 13.54
CA TYR A 105 4.06 -11.33 13.36
C TYR A 105 4.50 -10.03 12.72
N GLY A 106 3.71 -9.52 11.76
CA GLY A 106 4.02 -8.30 11.03
C GLY A 106 2.81 -7.71 10.33
N TYR A 107 2.99 -6.50 9.81
CA TYR A 107 2.04 -5.79 8.96
C TYR A 107 2.70 -5.42 7.63
N ILE A 108 1.99 -5.63 6.52
CA ILE A 108 2.50 -5.38 5.15
C ILE A 108 1.88 -4.11 4.59
N ASP A 109 2.76 -3.22 4.09
CA ASP A 109 2.37 -2.02 3.32
C ASP A 109 3.61 -1.47 2.58
N ASN A 110 3.45 -0.34 1.87
CA ASN A 110 4.60 0.31 1.26
C ASN A 110 5.53 0.99 2.28
N ALA A 111 6.81 1.04 1.91
CA ALA A 111 7.86 1.50 2.81
C ALA A 111 7.71 2.97 3.24
N LEU A 112 7.18 3.84 2.37
CA LEU A 112 7.07 5.27 2.66
C LEU A 112 6.09 5.52 3.81
N VAL A 113 4.87 4.97 3.68
CA VAL A 113 3.82 5.14 4.68
C VAL A 113 4.24 4.51 6.01
N LEU A 114 4.78 3.29 5.97
CA LEU A 114 5.23 2.59 7.17
C LEU A 114 6.39 3.29 7.86
N SER A 115 7.41 3.74 7.12
CA SER A 115 8.55 4.44 7.72
C SER A 115 8.12 5.71 8.46
N SER A 116 7.25 6.52 7.83
CA SER A 116 6.74 7.75 8.45
C SER A 116 5.94 7.47 9.72
N THR A 117 5.04 6.47 9.69
CA THR A 117 4.20 6.14 10.84
C THR A 117 4.99 5.50 11.98
N ILE A 118 5.89 4.55 11.66
CA ILE A 118 6.76 3.93 12.66
C ILE A 118 7.60 5.00 13.37
N GLN A 119 8.18 5.93 12.62
CA GLN A 119 9.02 6.97 13.22
C GLN A 119 8.24 7.87 14.18
N LYS A 120 7.00 8.23 13.82
CA LYS A 120 6.18 9.15 14.61
C LYS A 120 5.56 8.49 15.84
N GLU A 121 5.08 7.25 15.70
CA GLU A 121 4.19 6.65 16.68
C GLU A 121 4.74 5.35 17.31
N PHE A 122 5.60 4.60 16.60
CA PHE A 122 6.07 3.26 16.99
C PHE A 122 7.60 3.12 17.01
N SER A 123 8.33 4.24 17.07
CA SER A 123 9.80 4.23 16.95
C SER A 123 10.53 3.38 18.00
N ASN A 124 9.92 3.13 19.16
CA ASN A 124 10.50 2.32 20.23
C ASN A 124 10.17 0.83 20.11
N SER A 125 9.10 0.46 19.42
CA SER A 125 8.52 -0.90 19.42
C SER A 125 8.63 -1.62 18.09
N LEU A 126 8.57 -0.89 16.97
CA LEU A 126 8.49 -1.49 15.63
C LEU A 126 9.68 -1.10 14.74
N LYS A 127 9.91 -1.92 13.71
CA LYS A 127 10.88 -1.68 12.64
C LYS A 127 10.44 -2.31 11.34
N ILE A 128 11.05 -1.90 10.22
CA ILE A 128 10.98 -2.66 8.96
C ILE A 128 11.82 -3.94 9.14
N GLY A 129 11.19 -5.11 9.02
CA GLY A 129 11.82 -6.43 9.24
C GLY A 129 12.11 -7.21 7.96
N PHE A 130 11.41 -6.88 6.84
CA PHE A 130 11.60 -7.54 5.55
C PHE A 130 11.18 -6.61 4.41
N ARG A 131 11.80 -6.76 3.23
CA ARG A 131 11.43 -6.10 1.99
C ARG A 131 11.13 -7.15 0.93
N PHE A 132 9.97 -7.02 0.29
CA PHE A 132 9.65 -7.81 -0.90
C PHE A 132 10.32 -7.26 -2.15
N ASP A 133 10.56 -8.12 -3.14
CA ASP A 133 10.93 -7.73 -4.51
C ASP A 133 9.69 -7.33 -5.33
N ILE A 134 8.75 -6.64 -4.68
CA ILE A 134 7.51 -6.15 -5.26
C ILE A 134 7.46 -4.65 -5.04
N LEU A 135 6.98 -3.95 -6.04
CA LEU A 135 6.80 -2.52 -6.01
C LEU A 135 5.30 -2.17 -5.99
N ASP A 136 4.95 -1.23 -5.17
CA ASP A 136 3.65 -0.58 -5.16
C ASP A 136 3.69 0.56 -6.19
N GLU A 137 3.04 0.37 -7.32
CA GLU A 137 2.96 1.34 -8.41
C GLU A 137 1.72 2.20 -8.24
N LEU A 138 1.86 3.34 -7.57
CA LEU A 138 0.77 4.25 -7.30
C LEU A 138 0.45 5.13 -8.50
N SER A 139 -0.73 4.96 -9.06
CA SER A 139 -1.27 5.66 -10.21
C SER A 139 -2.48 6.52 -9.82
N ILE A 140 -2.91 7.40 -10.72
CA ILE A 140 -4.24 8.02 -10.64
C ILE A 140 -5.22 7.07 -11.32
N GLY A 141 -6.24 6.64 -10.57
CA GLY A 141 -7.37 5.89 -11.10
C GLY A 141 -8.51 6.82 -11.48
N THR A 142 -9.04 6.69 -12.68
CA THR A 142 -10.22 7.41 -13.15
C THR A 142 -11.31 6.41 -13.51
N ARG A 143 -12.57 6.80 -13.44
CA ARG A 143 -13.67 5.95 -13.91
C ARG A 143 -13.44 5.55 -15.38
N ASN A 144 -13.66 4.29 -15.71
CA ASN A 144 -13.44 3.80 -17.08
C ASN A 144 -14.52 4.26 -18.07
N ASP A 145 -15.67 4.76 -17.59
CA ASP A 145 -16.70 5.40 -18.41
C ASP A 145 -16.41 6.89 -18.70
N GLU A 146 -15.28 7.42 -18.19
CA GLU A 146 -14.80 8.79 -18.42
C GLU A 146 -13.40 8.81 -19.09
N PRO A 147 -13.26 8.32 -20.34
CA PRO A 147 -11.95 8.15 -20.97
C PRO A 147 -11.22 9.47 -21.19
N ILE A 148 -11.94 10.58 -21.43
CA ILE A 148 -11.34 11.91 -21.60
C ILE A 148 -10.66 12.35 -20.29
N LEU A 149 -11.26 12.03 -19.15
CA LEU A 149 -10.68 12.35 -17.84
C LEU A 149 -9.36 11.60 -17.64
N ASN A 150 -9.29 10.33 -18.04
CA ASN A 150 -8.07 9.55 -18.00
C ASN A 150 -6.98 10.14 -18.90
N ASP A 151 -7.32 10.57 -20.12
CA ASP A 151 -6.37 11.20 -21.06
C ASP A 151 -5.79 12.50 -20.48
N ILE A 152 -6.61 13.31 -19.81
CA ILE A 152 -6.15 14.56 -19.18
C ILE A 152 -5.14 14.24 -18.08
N PHE A 153 -5.48 13.32 -17.14
CA PHE A 153 -4.56 12.96 -16.07
C PHE A 153 -3.31 12.24 -16.56
N SER A 154 -3.41 11.43 -17.61
CA SER A 154 -2.24 10.76 -18.21
C SER A 154 -1.25 11.77 -18.78
N ARG A 155 -1.72 12.83 -19.45
CA ARG A 155 -0.85 13.92 -19.94
C ARG A 155 -0.20 14.69 -18.79
N LEU A 156 -0.96 15.00 -17.74
CA LEU A 156 -0.41 15.67 -16.55
C LEU A 156 0.67 14.83 -15.86
N VAL A 157 0.49 13.52 -15.78
CA VAL A 157 1.49 12.59 -15.22
C VAL A 157 2.72 12.48 -16.14
N ASP A 158 2.53 12.46 -17.47
CA ASP A 158 3.65 12.44 -18.43
C ASP A 158 4.49 13.74 -18.36
N ASP A 159 3.87 14.87 -18.04
CA ASP A 159 4.55 16.17 -17.87
C ASP A 159 5.23 16.31 -16.48
N LEU A 160 4.97 15.38 -15.57
CA LEU A 160 5.57 15.41 -14.23
C LEU A 160 7.00 14.88 -14.27
N ASP A 161 7.97 15.77 -14.15
CA ASP A 161 9.38 15.41 -14.12
C ASP A 161 9.79 14.74 -12.80
N GLU A 162 10.90 13.97 -12.84
CA GLU A 162 11.41 13.24 -11.66
C GLU A 162 11.85 14.18 -10.53
N THR A 163 12.26 15.40 -10.83
CA THR A 163 12.65 16.41 -9.82
C THR A 163 11.45 16.78 -8.96
N LYS A 164 10.30 17.06 -9.60
CA LYS A 164 9.06 17.36 -8.87
C LYS A 164 8.55 16.16 -8.08
N LYS A 165 8.62 14.96 -8.63
CA LYS A 165 8.28 13.75 -7.87
C LYS A 165 9.14 13.61 -6.62
N GLN A 166 10.45 13.87 -6.74
CA GLN A 166 11.37 13.80 -5.61
C GLN A 166 11.11 14.91 -4.58
N GLU A 167 10.76 16.11 -5.02
CA GLU A 167 10.35 17.20 -4.12
C GLU A 167 9.11 16.83 -3.30
N PHE A 168 8.09 16.23 -3.93
CA PHE A 168 6.92 15.72 -3.23
C PHE A 168 7.29 14.64 -2.21
N LEU A 169 8.08 13.65 -2.59
CA LEU A 169 8.55 12.61 -1.67
C LEU A 169 9.30 13.20 -0.49
N ASN A 170 10.21 14.14 -0.73
CA ASN A 170 10.99 14.78 0.31
C ASN A 170 10.10 15.54 1.32
N THR A 171 8.99 16.13 0.86
CA THR A 171 8.04 16.82 1.75
C THR A 171 7.40 15.86 2.76
N TRP A 172 7.21 14.60 2.39
CA TRP A 172 6.62 13.57 3.26
C TRP A 172 7.64 12.75 4.05
N THR A 173 8.91 12.75 3.60
CA THR A 173 10.00 11.98 4.19
C THR A 173 10.99 12.84 4.97
N ILE A 174 10.66 14.10 5.26
CA ILE A 174 11.51 14.93 6.12
C ILE A 174 11.58 14.28 7.51
N ILE A 175 12.69 13.66 7.71
CA ILE A 175 13.16 13.03 8.93
C ILE A 175 14.04 14.03 9.65
#